data_52a112be7494386b0282876f8490a347
#
_entry.id   52a112be7494386b0282876f8490a347
#
_cell.length_a   1.000
_cell.length_b   1.000
_cell.length_c   1.000
_cell.angle_alpha   90.00
_cell.angle_beta   90.00
_cell.angle_gamma   90.00
#
_symmetry.space_group_name_H-M   'P 1'
#
loop_
_entity.id
_entity.type
_entity.pdbx_description
1 polymer ?
#
loop_
_entity_poly.entity_id
_entity_poly.type
_entity_poly.pdbx_seq_one_letter_code
_entity_poly.pdbx_strand_id
1 'polypeptide(L)'
;TNVIKAEKALHNINYVYLVGHSLGGHVAGYVGTEEKDLIDGLMIVDTFIRPPNYDNSDHKKNGPLRMIKFYEDKEKLLQRFRLMPKQDCENDWYLRYIAEHSIKYTEDGWRWKFDDRMFTGLERLFGYKFSFECPASFVHGENSLLTSGKLLENAKLAYSDRMKFINMPGSAHHVPLDKPNELIDLILSESDLL
;
A
#
# COMPACT_ATOMS: atom_id res chain seq x y z
N THR A 1 -1.25 -0.61 -14.70
CA THR A 1 -1.68 -1.31 -15.95
C THR A 1 -0.55 -1.35 -16.97
N ASN A 2 -0.06 -0.20 -17.48
CA ASN A 2 0.95 -0.17 -18.57
C ASN A 2 2.26 -0.85 -18.21
N VAL A 3 2.74 -0.73 -16.96
CA VAL A 3 3.95 -1.41 -16.48
C VAL A 3 3.76 -2.92 -16.56
N ILE A 4 2.65 -3.46 -16.04
CA ILE A 4 2.39 -4.91 -16.09
C ILE A 4 2.33 -5.40 -17.54
N LYS A 5 1.63 -4.66 -18.44
CA LYS A 5 1.57 -5.01 -19.87
C LYS A 5 2.96 -5.02 -20.53
N ALA A 6 3.78 -4.04 -20.20
CA ALA A 6 5.15 -3.97 -20.70
C ALA A 6 6.03 -5.12 -20.19
N GLU A 7 5.98 -5.43 -18.90
CA GLU A 7 6.74 -6.54 -18.30
C GLU A 7 6.29 -7.90 -18.87
N LYS A 8 4.96 -8.12 -18.99
CA LYS A 8 4.43 -9.34 -19.64
C LYS A 8 4.98 -9.50 -21.06
N ALA A 9 4.99 -8.44 -21.85
CA ALA A 9 5.48 -8.49 -23.23
C ALA A 9 6.99 -8.65 -23.31
N LEU A 10 7.76 -7.93 -22.46
CA LEU A 10 9.22 -7.94 -22.49
C LEU A 10 9.81 -9.30 -22.05
N HIS A 11 9.20 -9.91 -21.03
CA HIS A 11 9.74 -11.12 -20.39
C HIS A 11 8.90 -12.38 -20.68
N ASN A 12 7.90 -12.29 -21.55
CA ASN A 12 6.99 -13.38 -21.88
C ASN A 12 6.34 -14.01 -20.63
N ILE A 13 5.88 -13.14 -19.70
CA ILE A 13 5.27 -13.54 -18.44
C ILE A 13 3.83 -13.95 -18.68
N ASN A 14 3.49 -15.18 -18.28
CA ASN A 14 2.14 -15.74 -18.40
C ASN A 14 1.32 -15.63 -17.11
N TYR A 15 1.97 -15.39 -15.97
CA TYR A 15 1.33 -15.36 -14.66
C TYR A 15 1.73 -14.08 -13.88
N VAL A 16 0.76 -13.39 -13.32
CA VAL A 16 0.96 -12.15 -12.54
C VAL A 16 0.20 -12.22 -11.24
N TYR A 17 0.91 -12.30 -10.12
CA TYR A 17 0.37 -12.12 -8.78
C TYR A 17 0.67 -10.70 -8.31
N LEU A 18 -0.38 -9.89 -8.11
CA LEU A 18 -0.24 -8.48 -7.78
C LEU A 18 -0.36 -8.25 -6.28
N VAL A 19 0.68 -7.69 -5.67
CA VAL A 19 0.71 -7.36 -4.24
C VAL A 19 0.72 -5.86 -4.06
N GLY A 20 -0.18 -5.34 -3.23
CA GLY A 20 -0.26 -3.91 -2.95
C GLY A 20 -0.44 -3.60 -1.46
N HIS A 21 0.44 -2.77 -0.89
CA HIS A 21 0.36 -2.30 0.49
C HIS A 21 -0.21 -0.89 0.59
N SER A 22 -1.11 -0.65 1.51
CA SER A 22 -1.67 0.67 1.82
C SER A 22 -2.26 1.35 0.56
N LEU A 23 -1.75 2.50 0.12
CA LEU A 23 -2.15 3.14 -1.14
C LEU A 23 -1.94 2.20 -2.35
N GLY A 24 -0.87 1.41 -2.35
CA GLY A 24 -0.62 0.39 -3.37
C GLY A 24 -1.71 -0.69 -3.41
N GLY A 25 -2.34 -1.01 -2.29
CA GLY A 25 -3.47 -1.94 -2.23
C GLY A 25 -4.74 -1.39 -2.89
N HIS A 26 -4.99 -0.08 -2.77
CA HIS A 26 -6.06 0.57 -3.55
C HIS A 26 -5.79 0.50 -5.06
N VAL A 27 -4.53 0.75 -5.46
CA VAL A 27 -4.14 0.67 -6.88
C VAL A 27 -4.26 -0.77 -7.38
N ALA A 28 -3.80 -1.75 -6.61
CA ALA A 28 -3.88 -3.17 -6.96
C ALA A 28 -5.34 -3.64 -7.08
N GLY A 29 -6.20 -3.29 -6.13
CA GLY A 29 -7.62 -3.61 -6.17
C GLY A 29 -8.33 -2.94 -7.35
N TYR A 30 -7.96 -1.71 -7.70
CA TYR A 30 -8.47 -1.01 -8.89
C TYR A 30 -8.04 -1.73 -10.18
N VAL A 31 -6.75 -2.08 -10.32
CA VAL A 31 -6.24 -2.83 -11.48
C VAL A 31 -6.97 -4.16 -11.62
N GLY A 32 -7.12 -4.93 -10.55
CA GLY A 32 -7.82 -6.21 -10.58
C GLY A 32 -9.31 -6.09 -10.94
N THR A 33 -9.92 -4.93 -10.70
CA THR A 33 -11.32 -4.67 -11.04
C THR A 33 -11.50 -4.24 -12.49
N GLU A 34 -10.67 -3.30 -12.96
CA GLU A 34 -10.81 -2.71 -14.29
C GLU A 34 -10.12 -3.51 -15.40
N GLU A 35 -9.08 -4.27 -15.04
CA GLU A 35 -8.25 -5.01 -15.99
C GLU A 35 -8.17 -6.50 -15.57
N LYS A 36 -9.33 -7.15 -15.52
CA LYS A 36 -9.52 -8.50 -14.94
C LYS A 36 -8.58 -9.56 -15.51
N ASP A 37 -8.31 -9.48 -16.81
CA ASP A 37 -7.45 -10.44 -17.54
C ASP A 37 -5.95 -10.14 -17.38
N LEU A 38 -5.59 -9.07 -16.67
CA LEU A 38 -4.20 -8.63 -16.57
C LEU A 38 -3.44 -9.30 -15.44
N ILE A 39 -4.15 -9.76 -14.40
CA ILE A 39 -3.58 -10.39 -13.21
C ILE A 39 -4.28 -11.71 -12.90
N ASP A 40 -3.53 -12.65 -12.40
CA ASP A 40 -3.98 -14.00 -12.07
C ASP A 40 -4.23 -14.19 -10.57
N GLY A 41 -3.74 -13.28 -9.74
CA GLY A 41 -3.98 -13.25 -8.31
C GLY A 41 -3.69 -11.91 -7.68
N LEU A 42 -4.26 -11.66 -6.50
CA LEU A 42 -4.22 -10.37 -5.83
C LEU A 42 -4.00 -10.51 -4.33
N MET A 43 -3.03 -9.78 -3.78
CA MET A 43 -2.90 -9.59 -2.33
C MET A 43 -2.96 -8.12 -1.98
N ILE A 44 -3.92 -7.75 -1.16
CA ILE A 44 -4.06 -6.41 -0.58
C ILE A 44 -3.53 -6.44 0.85
N VAL A 45 -2.50 -5.65 1.14
CA VAL A 45 -1.84 -5.63 2.45
C VAL A 45 -2.19 -4.33 3.16
N ASP A 46 -2.86 -4.46 4.28
CA ASP A 46 -3.21 -3.40 5.24
C ASP A 46 -3.70 -2.10 4.59
N THR A 47 -4.74 -2.24 3.80
CA THR A 47 -5.33 -1.14 3.03
C THR A 47 -6.68 -0.73 3.63
N PHE A 48 -6.84 0.53 3.93
CA PHE A 48 -8.11 1.05 4.42
C PHE A 48 -9.19 1.02 3.33
N ILE A 49 -10.03 -0.02 3.33
CA ILE A 49 -11.20 -0.12 2.45
C ILE A 49 -12.36 0.62 3.09
N ARG A 50 -12.73 1.75 2.49
CA ARG A 50 -13.83 2.56 3.00
C ARG A 50 -15.18 1.95 2.68
N PRO A 51 -16.09 1.87 3.66
CA PRO A 51 -17.46 1.50 3.36
C PRO A 51 -18.15 2.56 2.47
N PRO A 52 -19.18 2.18 1.70
CA PRO A 52 -19.84 3.09 0.76
C PRO A 52 -20.36 4.39 1.40
N ASN A 53 -20.75 4.34 2.68
CA ASN A 53 -21.30 5.47 3.44
C ASN A 53 -20.26 6.13 4.35
N TYR A 54 -18.96 5.96 4.08
CA TYR A 54 -17.93 6.58 4.88
C TYR A 54 -17.98 8.10 4.75
N ASP A 55 -18.05 8.80 5.88
CA ASP A 55 -18.01 10.27 5.90
C ASP A 55 -16.60 10.76 5.56
N ASN A 56 -16.49 11.44 4.44
CA ASN A 56 -15.24 11.99 3.93
C ASN A 56 -15.09 13.50 4.21
N SER A 57 -16.00 14.10 4.98
CA SER A 57 -16.03 15.56 5.22
C SER A 57 -14.71 16.08 5.79
N ASP A 58 -14.10 15.34 6.69
CA ASP A 58 -12.83 15.72 7.32
C ASP A 58 -11.63 15.60 6.39
N HIS A 59 -11.68 14.71 5.40
CA HIS A 59 -10.59 14.52 4.44
C HIS A 59 -10.50 15.63 3.40
N LYS A 60 -11.58 16.35 3.14
CA LYS A 60 -11.59 17.49 2.21
C LYS A 60 -10.88 18.72 2.78
N LYS A 61 -10.82 18.85 4.12
CA LYS A 61 -10.26 20.01 4.80
C LYS A 61 -8.73 19.93 4.99
N ASN A 62 -8.14 18.75 4.98
CA ASN A 62 -6.77 18.50 5.41
C ASN A 62 -5.91 17.80 4.35
N GLY A 63 -6.15 18.06 3.09
CA GLY A 63 -5.24 17.57 2.04
C GLY A 63 -3.82 18.08 2.33
N PRO A 64 -2.81 17.20 2.38
CA PRO A 64 -1.45 17.62 2.66
C PRO A 64 -0.89 18.35 1.44
N LEU A 65 -1.13 19.64 1.35
CA LEU A 65 -0.29 20.54 0.58
C LEU A 65 1.06 20.62 1.31
N ARG A 66 1.87 19.60 1.19
CA ARG A 66 3.25 19.63 1.66
C ARG A 66 4.08 20.20 0.54
N MET A 67 4.45 21.46 0.67
CA MET A 67 5.46 22.04 -0.20
C MET A 67 6.75 21.24 -0.07
N ILE A 68 7.36 20.90 -1.19
CA ILE A 68 8.69 20.31 -1.23
C ILE A 68 9.64 21.20 -0.45
N LYS A 69 10.36 20.59 0.49
CA LYS A 69 11.41 21.27 1.26
C LYS A 69 12.78 20.76 0.84
N PHE A 70 13.70 21.68 0.70
CA PHE A 70 15.10 21.38 0.41
C PHE A 70 15.93 21.53 1.68
N TYR A 71 16.99 20.75 1.78
CA TYR A 71 17.91 20.70 2.91
C TYR A 71 19.34 20.70 2.40
N GLU A 72 20.17 21.56 2.97
CA GLU A 72 21.62 21.59 2.67
C GLU A 72 22.31 20.32 3.20
N ASP A 73 21.86 19.81 4.34
CA ASP A 73 22.43 18.67 5.04
C ASP A 73 21.56 17.42 4.87
N LYS A 74 22.16 16.37 4.31
CA LYS A 74 21.54 15.05 4.13
C LYS A 74 21.04 14.44 5.44
N GLU A 75 21.84 14.52 6.51
CA GLU A 75 21.51 13.91 7.79
C GLU A 75 20.32 14.61 8.46
N LYS A 76 20.24 15.93 8.35
CA LYS A 76 19.06 16.67 8.84
C LYS A 76 17.79 16.27 8.14
N LEU A 77 17.85 15.91 6.86
CA LEU A 77 16.69 15.37 6.14
C LEU A 77 16.36 13.96 6.60
N LEU A 78 17.34 13.07 6.71
CA LEU A 78 17.14 11.68 7.14
C LEU A 78 16.54 11.56 8.54
N GLN A 79 16.97 12.41 9.48
CA GLN A 79 16.40 12.46 10.84
C GLN A 79 14.91 12.82 10.87
N ARG A 80 14.37 13.34 9.76
CA ARG A 80 12.94 13.67 9.62
C ARG A 80 12.10 12.54 9.03
N PHE A 81 12.72 11.43 8.69
CA PHE A 81 11.97 10.26 8.22
C PHE A 81 10.97 9.79 9.28
N ARG A 82 9.75 9.58 8.89
CA ARG A 82 8.68 9.08 9.78
C ARG A 82 7.75 8.17 8.98
N LEU A 83 7.36 7.10 9.60
CA LEU A 83 6.28 6.25 9.08
C LEU A 83 4.93 6.99 9.19
N MET A 84 4.05 6.73 8.24
CA MET A 84 2.69 7.29 8.20
C MET A 84 1.68 6.18 7.87
N PRO A 85 0.80 5.82 8.81
CA PRO A 85 0.68 6.31 10.17
C PRO A 85 1.92 6.05 11.01
N LYS A 86 2.10 6.82 12.08
CA LYS A 86 3.21 6.62 13.01
C LYS A 86 3.06 5.28 13.70
N GLN A 87 4.10 4.48 13.67
CA GLN A 87 4.24 3.24 14.43
C GLN A 87 5.69 3.03 14.82
N ASP A 88 5.91 2.23 15.83
CA ASP A 88 7.24 1.75 16.18
C ASP A 88 7.66 0.66 15.18
N CYS A 89 8.95 0.53 14.95
CA CYS A 89 9.52 -0.50 14.09
C CYS A 89 10.79 -1.03 14.77
N GLU A 90 10.84 -2.32 15.01
CA GLU A 90 11.99 -2.96 15.65
C GLU A 90 13.23 -3.01 14.74
N ASN A 91 13.01 -2.85 13.43
CA ASN A 91 14.05 -2.92 12.40
C ASN A 91 14.59 -1.52 12.03
N ASP A 92 15.22 -0.81 12.96
CA ASP A 92 15.76 0.55 12.75
C ASP A 92 16.70 0.65 11.54
N TRP A 93 17.53 -0.37 11.32
CA TRP A 93 18.44 -0.43 10.18
C TRP A 93 17.67 -0.43 8.86
N TYR A 94 16.51 -1.09 8.81
CA TYR A 94 15.67 -1.14 7.62
C TYR A 94 14.98 0.20 7.36
N LEU A 95 14.51 0.86 8.42
CA LEU A 95 13.99 2.23 8.31
C LEU A 95 15.06 3.20 7.79
N ARG A 96 16.28 3.08 8.30
CA ARG A 96 17.41 3.90 7.83
C ARG A 96 17.70 3.64 6.35
N TYR A 97 17.75 2.39 5.93
CA TYR A 97 17.94 1.99 4.55
C TYR A 97 16.87 2.60 3.64
N ILE A 98 15.58 2.49 4.00
CA ILE A 98 14.47 3.06 3.24
C ILE A 98 14.60 4.59 3.17
N ALA A 99 14.91 5.25 4.28
CA ALA A 99 15.07 6.71 4.30
C ALA A 99 16.16 7.17 3.35
N GLU A 100 17.33 6.52 3.36
CA GLU A 100 18.45 6.84 2.48
C GLU A 100 18.13 6.65 1.00
N HIS A 101 17.36 5.61 0.67
CA HIS A 101 16.92 5.35 -0.71
C HIS A 101 15.71 6.20 -1.15
N SER A 102 15.08 6.91 -0.21
CA SER A 102 13.93 7.78 -0.46
C SER A 102 14.29 9.24 -0.70
N ILE A 103 15.58 9.60 -0.69
CA ILE A 103 16.05 10.96 -0.91
C ILE A 103 16.81 11.09 -2.22
N LYS A 104 16.89 12.31 -2.74
CA LYS A 104 17.73 12.69 -3.87
C LYS A 104 18.34 14.06 -3.66
N TYR A 105 19.50 14.28 -4.29
CA TYR A 105 20.12 15.60 -4.40
C TYR A 105 19.63 16.30 -5.66
N THR A 106 19.42 17.60 -5.57
CA THR A 106 19.06 18.50 -6.69
C THR A 106 19.89 19.77 -6.61
N GLU A 107 19.78 20.67 -7.58
CA GLU A 107 20.45 21.96 -7.55
C GLU A 107 20.09 22.80 -6.31
N ASP A 108 18.89 22.62 -5.79
CA ASP A 108 18.41 23.32 -4.59
C ASP A 108 18.75 22.60 -3.27
N GLY A 109 19.40 21.42 -3.32
CA GLY A 109 19.79 20.62 -2.17
C GLY A 109 19.09 19.26 -2.06
N TRP A 110 19.18 18.63 -0.89
CA TRP A 110 18.57 17.34 -0.59
C TRP A 110 17.07 17.44 -0.38
N ARG A 111 16.32 16.53 -0.97
CA ARG A 111 14.86 16.41 -0.78
C ARG A 111 14.40 14.97 -0.84
N TRP A 112 13.17 14.72 -0.38
CA TRP A 112 12.50 13.44 -0.62
C TRP A 112 12.24 13.24 -2.12
N LYS A 113 12.36 12.00 -2.61
CA LYS A 113 11.99 11.61 -3.99
C LYS A 113 10.50 11.75 -4.27
N PHE A 114 9.71 11.60 -3.24
CA PHE A 114 8.26 11.69 -3.26
C PHE A 114 7.79 12.98 -3.99
N ASP A 115 6.80 12.83 -4.85
CA ASP A 115 6.13 13.96 -5.50
C ASP A 115 4.94 14.40 -4.65
N ASP A 116 5.00 15.61 -4.10
CA ASP A 116 3.95 16.18 -3.27
C ASP A 116 2.64 16.42 -4.03
N ARG A 117 2.71 16.54 -5.37
CA ARG A 117 1.55 16.66 -6.25
C ARG A 117 0.75 15.36 -6.37
N MET A 118 1.29 14.22 -5.94
CA MET A 118 0.57 12.94 -6.01
C MET A 118 -0.75 12.94 -5.22
N PHE A 119 -0.92 13.87 -4.28
CA PHE A 119 -2.16 14.03 -3.54
C PHE A 119 -3.06 15.16 -4.08
N THR A 120 -2.59 15.90 -5.10
CA THR A 120 -3.37 16.94 -5.77
C THR A 120 -3.99 16.35 -7.03
N GLY A 121 -5.32 16.48 -7.19
CA GLY A 121 -6.02 15.99 -8.37
C GLY A 121 -6.26 14.48 -8.41
N LEU A 122 -5.87 13.72 -7.39
CA LEU A 122 -6.36 12.36 -7.22
C LEU A 122 -7.86 12.42 -6.92
N GLU A 123 -8.67 11.99 -7.88
CA GLU A 123 -10.03 11.56 -7.57
C GLU A 123 -9.91 10.39 -6.59
N ARG A 124 -10.23 10.67 -5.34
CA ARG A 124 -10.29 9.61 -4.34
C ARG A 124 -11.50 8.76 -4.69
N LEU A 125 -11.29 7.52 -5.04
CA LEU A 125 -12.33 6.54 -5.33
C LEU A 125 -13.05 6.13 -4.03
N PHE A 126 -13.70 7.11 -3.41
CA PHE A 126 -14.48 6.87 -2.20
C PHE A 126 -15.71 6.02 -2.54
N GLY A 127 -15.88 4.93 -1.83
CA GLY A 127 -16.99 4.00 -2.05
C GLY A 127 -16.82 3.15 -3.32
N TYR A 128 -15.66 3.20 -3.97
CA TYR A 128 -15.33 2.28 -5.05
C TYR A 128 -15.39 0.83 -4.54
N LYS A 129 -16.14 -0.01 -5.23
CA LYS A 129 -16.26 -1.42 -4.91
C LYS A 129 -15.32 -2.22 -5.80
N PHE A 130 -14.42 -2.97 -5.19
CA PHE A 130 -13.61 -3.93 -5.91
C PHE A 130 -14.48 -5.08 -6.44
N SER A 131 -14.21 -5.49 -7.68
CA SER A 131 -14.93 -6.57 -8.36
C SER A 131 -13.96 -7.37 -9.24
N PHE A 132 -12.93 -7.95 -8.62
CA PHE A 132 -11.97 -8.81 -9.29
C PHE A 132 -12.51 -10.24 -9.41
N GLU A 133 -12.00 -10.97 -10.40
CA GLU A 133 -12.38 -12.36 -10.69
C GLU A 133 -11.26 -13.35 -10.30
N CYS A 134 -10.04 -12.88 -10.13
CA CYS A 134 -8.92 -13.70 -9.66
C CYS A 134 -9.03 -14.00 -8.16
N PRO A 135 -8.39 -15.09 -7.67
CA PRO A 135 -8.20 -15.32 -6.24
C PRO A 135 -7.57 -14.12 -5.56
N ALA A 136 -8.07 -13.80 -4.37
CA ALA A 136 -7.60 -12.61 -3.65
C ALA A 136 -7.47 -12.84 -2.15
N SER A 137 -6.44 -12.24 -1.57
CA SER A 137 -6.19 -12.22 -0.13
C SER A 137 -6.11 -10.78 0.39
N PHE A 138 -6.63 -10.58 1.59
CA PHE A 138 -6.51 -9.34 2.36
C PHE A 138 -5.72 -9.61 3.64
N VAL A 139 -4.50 -9.12 3.70
CA VAL A 139 -3.63 -9.23 4.89
C VAL A 139 -3.81 -7.99 5.74
N HIS A 140 -4.07 -8.14 7.03
CA HIS A 140 -4.15 -7.02 7.96
C HIS A 140 -3.23 -7.22 9.15
N GLY A 141 -2.58 -6.15 9.59
CA GLY A 141 -1.80 -6.16 10.82
C GLY A 141 -2.70 -6.26 12.04
N GLU A 142 -2.36 -7.15 12.99
CA GLU A 142 -3.12 -7.33 14.24
C GLU A 142 -3.28 -6.02 15.01
N ASN A 143 -2.24 -5.17 15.01
CA ASN A 143 -2.18 -3.90 15.72
C ASN A 143 -2.42 -2.69 14.80
N SER A 144 -2.89 -2.91 13.57
CA SER A 144 -3.14 -1.83 12.63
C SER A 144 -4.33 -0.97 13.05
N LEU A 145 -4.12 0.34 13.11
CA LEU A 145 -5.20 1.29 13.36
C LEU A 145 -6.08 1.55 12.12
N LEU A 146 -5.59 1.19 10.92
CA LEU A 146 -6.31 1.42 9.67
C LEU A 146 -7.23 0.26 9.27
N THR A 147 -6.95 -0.95 9.76
CA THR A 147 -7.66 -2.17 9.39
C THR A 147 -8.07 -2.97 10.62
N SER A 148 -8.58 -2.29 11.66
CA SER A 148 -9.04 -2.91 12.91
C SER A 148 -10.47 -2.54 13.25
N GLY A 149 -11.05 -3.24 14.21
CA GLY A 149 -12.39 -2.99 14.75
C GLY A 149 -13.45 -2.92 13.66
N LYS A 150 -14.31 -1.92 13.73
CA LYS A 150 -15.44 -1.75 12.80
C LYS A 150 -15.03 -1.59 11.33
N LEU A 151 -13.82 -1.08 11.07
CA LEU A 151 -13.31 -0.94 9.70
C LEU A 151 -13.01 -2.30 9.08
N LEU A 152 -12.36 -3.18 9.83
CA LEU A 152 -12.08 -4.55 9.40
C LEU A 152 -13.38 -5.36 9.26
N GLU A 153 -14.31 -5.21 10.20
CA GLU A 153 -15.62 -5.86 10.14
C GLU A 153 -16.39 -5.47 8.87
N ASN A 154 -16.40 -4.17 8.53
CA ASN A 154 -17.06 -3.69 7.32
C ASN A 154 -16.37 -4.23 6.04
N ALA A 155 -15.05 -4.32 6.02
CA ALA A 155 -14.32 -4.91 4.91
C ALA A 155 -14.65 -6.40 4.75
N LYS A 156 -14.69 -7.15 5.86
CA LYS A 156 -15.10 -8.57 5.86
C LYS A 156 -16.54 -8.76 5.39
N LEU A 157 -17.47 -7.95 5.86
CA LEU A 157 -18.86 -7.99 5.40
C LEU A 157 -19.02 -7.72 3.90
N ALA A 158 -18.18 -6.85 3.36
CA ALA A 158 -18.25 -6.48 1.95
C ALA A 158 -17.56 -7.49 0.99
N TYR A 159 -16.56 -8.25 1.49
CA TYR A 159 -15.64 -8.99 0.60
C TYR A 159 -15.29 -10.41 1.06
N SER A 160 -15.84 -10.95 2.18
CA SER A 160 -15.48 -12.29 2.64
C SER A 160 -15.91 -13.43 1.71
N ASP A 161 -16.78 -13.15 0.77
CA ASP A 161 -17.18 -14.07 -0.30
C ASP A 161 -16.19 -14.08 -1.49
N ARG A 162 -15.27 -13.13 -1.54
CA ARG A 162 -14.33 -12.90 -2.67
C ARG A 162 -12.87 -12.82 -2.27
N MET A 163 -12.59 -12.60 -0.99
CA MET A 163 -11.26 -12.40 -0.44
C MET A 163 -11.04 -13.24 0.80
N LYS A 164 -9.90 -13.91 0.89
CA LYS A 164 -9.42 -14.55 2.11
C LYS A 164 -8.84 -13.48 3.04
N PHE A 165 -9.35 -13.35 4.25
CA PHE A 165 -8.82 -12.42 5.25
C PHE A 165 -7.81 -13.12 6.14
N ILE A 166 -6.60 -12.56 6.19
CA ILE A 166 -5.44 -13.13 6.90
C ILE A 166 -4.94 -12.12 7.93
N ASN A 167 -4.89 -12.53 9.18
CA ASN A 167 -4.27 -11.73 10.23
C ASN A 167 -2.76 -11.91 10.24
N MET A 168 -2.01 -10.81 10.38
CA MET A 168 -0.55 -10.85 10.57
C MET A 168 -0.22 -10.52 12.04
N PRO A 169 0.08 -11.54 12.86
CA PRO A 169 0.29 -11.34 14.29
C PRO A 169 1.48 -10.43 14.60
N GLY A 170 1.32 -9.55 15.59
CA GLY A 170 2.36 -8.65 16.07
C GLY A 170 2.74 -7.52 15.10
N SER A 171 2.04 -7.37 13.97
CA SER A 171 2.29 -6.33 12.99
C SER A 171 1.28 -5.19 13.13
N ALA A 172 1.70 -3.97 12.81
CA ALA A 172 0.83 -2.82 12.64
C ALA A 172 0.60 -2.53 11.14
N HIS A 173 0.36 -1.27 10.76
CA HIS A 173 0.07 -0.90 9.36
C HIS A 173 1.19 -1.26 8.38
N HIS A 174 2.44 -1.05 8.76
CA HIS A 174 3.57 -1.31 7.88
C HIS A 174 4.03 -2.78 7.98
N VAL A 175 3.14 -3.70 7.66
CA VAL A 175 3.39 -5.16 7.66
C VAL A 175 4.73 -5.54 6.99
N PRO A 176 5.12 -4.94 5.82
CA PRO A 176 6.40 -5.25 5.18
C PRO A 176 7.63 -4.87 6.01
N LEU A 177 7.47 -4.01 7.01
CA LEU A 177 8.56 -3.60 7.91
C LEU A 177 8.57 -4.41 9.20
N ASP A 178 7.40 -4.74 9.71
CA ASP A 178 7.24 -5.47 10.96
C ASP A 178 7.50 -6.97 10.79
N LYS A 179 6.99 -7.53 9.69
CA LYS A 179 6.97 -8.97 9.42
C LYS A 179 7.37 -9.28 7.97
N PRO A 180 8.59 -8.88 7.54
CA PRO A 180 9.01 -9.03 6.15
C PRO A 180 9.09 -10.50 5.71
N ASN A 181 9.65 -11.39 6.54
CA ASN A 181 9.82 -12.79 6.19
C ASN A 181 8.47 -13.51 6.14
N GLU A 182 7.63 -13.31 7.16
CA GLU A 182 6.29 -13.90 7.23
C GLU A 182 5.40 -13.42 6.06
N LEU A 183 5.57 -12.16 5.65
CA LEU A 183 4.85 -11.64 4.48
C LEU A 183 5.37 -12.27 3.18
N ILE A 184 6.68 -12.46 3.03
CA ILE A 184 7.26 -13.14 1.87
C ILE A 184 6.75 -14.58 1.80
N ASP A 185 6.82 -15.34 2.89
CA ASP A 185 6.35 -16.72 2.95
C ASP A 185 4.86 -16.80 2.58
N LEU A 186 4.06 -15.84 3.07
CA LEU A 186 2.65 -15.76 2.75
C LEU A 186 2.41 -15.45 1.26
N ILE A 187 3.15 -14.49 0.69
CA ILE A 187 3.04 -14.17 -0.76
C ILE A 187 3.36 -15.39 -1.59
N LEU A 188 4.44 -16.11 -1.29
CA LEU A 188 4.81 -17.30 -2.02
C LEU A 188 3.75 -18.40 -1.88
N SER A 189 3.27 -18.64 -0.67
CA SER A 189 2.22 -19.64 -0.41
C SER A 189 0.90 -19.33 -1.11
N GLU A 190 0.47 -18.06 -1.13
CA GLU A 190 -0.79 -17.68 -1.77
C GLU A 190 -0.66 -17.62 -3.31
N SER A 191 0.53 -17.32 -3.84
CA SER A 191 0.76 -17.34 -5.29
C SER A 191 0.89 -18.76 -5.86
N ASP A 192 1.36 -19.74 -5.09
CA ASP A 192 1.48 -21.14 -5.49
C ASP A 192 0.13 -21.89 -5.50
N LEU A 193 -0.91 -21.28 -4.96
CA LEU A 193 -2.27 -21.83 -4.94
C LEU A 193 -3.05 -21.59 -6.26
N LEU A 194 -2.45 -20.92 -7.21
CA LEU A 194 -3.02 -20.56 -8.51
C LEU A 194 -2.37 -21.38 -9.63
#